data_b5ad9a9f0db27c45a439026532d3752e
#
_entry.id   b5ad9a9f0db27c45a439026532d3752e
#
_cell.length_a   1.000
_cell.length_b   1.000
_cell.length_c   1.000
_cell.angle_alpha   90.00
_cell.angle_beta   90.00
_cell.angle_gamma   90.00
#
_symmetry.space_group_name_H-M   'P 1'
#
loop_
_entity.id
_entity.type
_entity.pdbx_description
1 polymer ?
#
loop_
_entity_poly.entity_id
_entity_poly.type
_entity_poly.pdbx_seq_one_letter_code
_entity_poly.pdbx_strand_id
1 'polypeptide(L)' 'MNKYVVTVELGKDYYEAISVRCDDIYSAIGVACDSLNCTSEDVVSVVKQLS' A
#
# COMPACT_ATOMS: atom_id res chain seq x y z
N MET A 1 -8.68 -6.47 12.86
CA MET A 1 -7.93 -6.14 11.65
C MET A 1 -7.13 -4.88 11.80
N ASN A 2 -5.98 -4.86 11.19
CA ASN A 2 -5.13 -3.67 11.19
C ASN A 2 -5.42 -2.81 9.97
N LYS A 3 -5.14 -1.52 10.09
CA LYS A 3 -5.25 -0.61 8.96
C LYS A 3 -3.85 -0.18 8.56
N TYR A 4 -3.55 -0.31 7.28
CA TYR A 4 -2.26 0.08 6.73
C TYR A 4 -2.47 1.14 5.67
N VAL A 5 -1.54 2.09 5.59
CA VAL A 5 -1.49 3.06 4.51
C VAL A 5 -0.29 2.68 3.64
N VAL A 6 -0.57 2.31 2.40
CA VAL A 6 0.46 1.88 1.46
C VAL A 6 0.64 3.00 0.43
N THR A 7 1.87 3.49 0.30
CA THR A 7 2.21 4.50 -0.69
C THR A 7 3.02 3.87 -1.79
N VAL A 8 2.62 4.10 -3.03
CA VAL A 8 3.33 3.57 -4.20
C VAL A 8 3.71 4.69 -5.14
N GLU A 9 4.76 4.46 -5.91
CA GLU A 9 5.21 5.36 -6.96
C GLU A 9 4.70 4.84 -8.29
N LEU A 10 3.85 5.62 -8.95
CA LEU A 10 3.23 5.22 -10.21
C LEU A 10 3.84 5.89 -11.42
N GLY A 11 4.72 6.84 -11.22
CA GLY A 11 5.41 7.54 -12.28
C GLY A 11 6.44 8.46 -11.68
N LYS A 12 7.18 9.16 -12.52
CA LYS A 12 8.20 10.09 -12.04
C LYS A 12 7.52 11.19 -11.22
N ASP A 13 7.89 11.27 -9.94
CA ASP A 13 7.35 12.26 -9.00
C ASP A 13 5.83 12.13 -8.78
N TYR A 14 5.27 10.96 -9.10
CA TYR A 14 3.84 10.72 -8.90
C TYR A 14 3.63 9.57 -7.93
N TYR A 15 2.95 9.86 -6.81
CA TYR A 15 2.71 8.89 -5.75
C TYR A 15 1.23 8.78 -5.45
N GLU A 16 0.81 7.59 -5.09
CA GLU A 16 -0.55 7.34 -4.63
C GLU A 16 -0.51 6.62 -3.30
N ALA A 17 -1.43 6.95 -2.41
CA ALA A 17 -1.55 6.27 -1.13
C ALA A 17 -2.93 5.65 -1.04
N ILE A 18 -3.00 4.43 -0.50
CA ILE A 18 -4.25 3.72 -0.32
C ILE A 18 -4.29 3.12 1.08
N SER A 19 -5.47 3.17 1.71
CA SER A 19 -5.70 2.54 3.02
C SER A 19 -6.24 1.14 2.81
N VAL A 20 -5.66 0.17 3.50
CA VAL A 20 -6.05 -1.24 3.40
C VAL A 20 -6.25 -1.81 4.78
N ARG A 21 -7.34 -2.52 5.00
CA ARG A 21 -7.58 -3.24 6.24
C ARG A 21 -7.33 -4.72 6.03
N CYS A 22 -6.39 -5.26 6.79
CA CYS A 22 -6.04 -6.66 6.67
C CYS A 22 -5.27 -7.11 7.91
N ASP A 23 -4.89 -8.38 7.93
CA ASP A 23 -4.26 -8.96 9.12
C ASP A 23 -2.77 -8.70 9.18
N ASP A 24 -2.09 -8.53 8.05
CA ASP A 24 -0.66 -8.35 8.04
C ASP A 24 -0.22 -7.41 6.91
N ILE A 25 1.04 -7.01 6.99
CA ILE A 25 1.62 -6.04 6.07
C ILE A 25 1.73 -6.58 4.63
N TYR A 26 2.00 -7.88 4.49
CA TYR A 26 2.15 -8.48 3.17
C TYR A 26 0.83 -8.51 2.41
N SER A 27 -0.25 -8.81 3.13
CA SER A 27 -1.59 -8.77 2.55
C SER A 27 -1.95 -7.34 2.13
N ALA A 28 -1.55 -6.35 2.94
CA ALA A 28 -1.79 -4.94 2.61
C ALA A 28 -1.12 -4.56 1.30
N ILE A 29 0.14 -4.97 1.13
CA ILE A 29 0.89 -4.68 -0.09
C ILE A 29 0.21 -5.33 -1.30
N GLY A 30 -0.19 -6.60 -1.16
CA GLY A 30 -0.87 -7.32 -2.23
C GLY A 30 -2.16 -6.65 -2.68
N VAL A 31 -2.99 -6.26 -1.71
CA VAL A 31 -4.27 -5.61 -2.00
C VAL A 31 -4.04 -4.24 -2.66
N ALA A 32 -3.08 -3.48 -2.13
CA ALA A 32 -2.78 -2.16 -2.69
C ALA A 32 -2.28 -2.27 -4.13
N CYS A 33 -1.39 -3.24 -4.41
CA CYS A 33 -0.86 -3.43 -5.75
C CYS A 33 -1.97 -3.85 -6.73
N ASP A 34 -2.89 -4.71 -6.29
CA ASP A 34 -4.03 -5.08 -7.11
C ASP A 34 -4.91 -3.88 -7.41
N SER A 35 -5.19 -3.06 -6.40
CA SER A 35 -6.07 -1.91 -6.54
C SER A 35 -5.48 -0.84 -7.45
N LEU A 36 -4.17 -0.64 -7.37
CA LEU A 36 -3.48 0.41 -8.11
C LEU A 36 -2.82 -0.11 -9.38
N ASN A 37 -2.96 -1.40 -9.66
CA ASN A 37 -2.41 -2.04 -10.85
C ASN A 37 -0.91 -1.83 -10.97
N CYS A 38 -0.20 -2.10 -9.88
CA CYS A 38 1.25 -1.95 -9.82
C CYS A 38 1.86 -3.19 -9.18
N THR A 39 3.18 -3.20 -9.04
CA THR A 39 3.92 -4.31 -8.43
C THR A 39 4.47 -3.91 -7.08
N SER A 40 4.93 -4.91 -6.31
CA SER A 40 5.52 -4.65 -5.00
C SER A 40 6.78 -3.78 -5.09
N GLU A 41 7.44 -3.78 -6.24
CA GLU A 41 8.64 -2.94 -6.44
C GLU A 41 8.30 -1.46 -6.44
N ASP A 42 7.05 -1.12 -6.72
CA ASP A 42 6.59 0.27 -6.74
C ASP A 42 6.24 0.79 -5.34
N VAL A 43 6.18 -0.10 -4.36
CA VAL A 43 5.81 0.30 -2.99
C VAL A 43 6.95 1.08 -2.35
N VAL A 44 6.65 2.30 -1.93
CA VAL A 44 7.63 3.20 -1.31
C VAL A 44 7.59 3.09 0.21
N SER A 45 6.39 3.00 0.77
CA SER A 45 6.25 2.90 2.22
C SER A 45 4.94 2.21 2.59
N VAL A 46 4.95 1.58 3.76
CA VAL A 46 3.76 1.00 4.36
C VAL A 46 3.76 1.39 5.83
N VAL A 47 2.70 2.04 6.26
CA VAL A 47 2.57 2.50 7.64
C VAL A 47 1.35 1.84 8.27
N LYS A 48 1.56 1.20 9.41
CA LYS A 48 0.45 0.64 10.18
C LYS A 48 -0.16 1.77 11.01
N GLN A 49 -1.45 1.98 10.86
CA GLN A 49 -2.16 2.97 11.63
C GLN A 49 -2.73 2.36 12.89
N LEU A 50 -2.51 3.04 14.00
CA LEU A 50 -3.14 2.70 15.27
C LEU A 50 -4.46 3.44 15.34
N SER A 51 -5.51 2.67 15.44
CA SER A 51 -6.85 3.27 15.53
C SER A 51 -7.33 3.37 16.96
#